data_d529b62c3dae39353f21774ff98b2d80
#
_entry.id   d529b62c3dae39353f21774ff98b2d80
#
_cell.length_a   1.000
_cell.length_b   1.000
_cell.length_c   1.000
_cell.angle_alpha   90.00
_cell.angle_beta   90.00
_cell.angle_gamma   90.00
#
_symmetry.space_group_name_H-M   'P 1'
#
loop_
_entity.id
_entity.type
_entity.pdbx_description
1 polymer ?
#
loop_
_entity_poly.entity_id
_entity_poly.type
_entity_poly.pdbx_seq_one_letter_code
_entity_poly.pdbx_strand_id
1 'polypeptide(L)'
;AVAAVLLIIIMSYGFSGKGTVYFAIVDPVQANITVKARGNFSALETKKIIEQVEERFLKVEGIKNVYLRSGTNWWQSGADRIGGGFVETLEPSQTKITGFEIMDRLKASTKDLPGITVEVEADIGGPSFDSPIELDVYGDTEETVNNAVSLIENYMRNNMTGLNNIFSSKAYPSVEWSVEVDKQKAAQLGVSVGDVGALVQMLTNGFKVGEYRPDDAKD
;
A
#
# COMPACT_ATOMS: atom_id res chain seq x y z
N ALA A 1 33.38 7.49 48.41
CA ALA A 1 33.20 6.10 47.95
C ALA A 1 31.96 5.96 47.03
N VAL A 2 30.74 6.32 47.49
CA VAL A 2 29.47 6.13 46.71
C VAL A 2 29.48 6.89 45.39
N ALA A 3 29.94 8.16 45.38
CA ALA A 3 29.98 8.95 44.14
C ALA A 3 30.94 8.36 43.08
N ALA A 4 32.06 7.80 43.51
CA ALA A 4 33.01 7.14 42.61
C ALA A 4 32.42 5.86 41.99
N VAL A 5 31.69 5.07 42.78
CA VAL A 5 31.02 3.86 42.30
C VAL A 5 29.91 4.21 41.28
N LEU A 6 29.10 5.24 41.56
CA LEU A 6 28.08 5.74 40.65
C LEU A 6 28.72 6.21 39.33
N LEU A 7 29.82 6.93 39.38
CA LEU A 7 30.50 7.42 38.18
C LEU A 7 31.08 6.28 37.35
N ILE A 8 31.62 5.23 37.97
CA ILE A 8 32.08 4.02 37.27
C ILE A 8 30.92 3.29 36.60
N ILE A 9 29.76 3.16 37.26
CA ILE A 9 28.56 2.51 36.67
C ILE A 9 28.08 3.30 35.46
N ILE A 10 27.98 4.63 35.55
CA ILE A 10 27.53 5.48 34.44
C ILE A 10 28.52 5.38 33.26
N MET A 11 29.80 5.44 33.50
CA MET A 11 30.82 5.28 32.46
C MET A 11 30.78 3.87 31.82
N SER A 12 30.70 2.83 32.65
CA SER A 12 30.63 1.46 32.13
C SER A 12 29.39 1.21 31.28
N TYR A 13 28.25 1.83 31.59
CA TYR A 13 27.04 1.78 30.77
C TYR A 13 27.26 2.47 29.42
N GLY A 14 27.88 3.68 29.40
CA GLY A 14 28.17 4.39 28.15
C GLY A 14 29.14 3.63 27.21
N PHE A 15 30.11 2.89 27.81
CA PHE A 15 31.04 2.06 27.03
C PHE A 15 30.54 0.66 26.72
N SER A 16 29.36 0.27 27.19
CA SER A 16 28.82 -1.09 26.97
C SER A 16 28.44 -1.39 25.51
N GLY A 17 28.42 -0.40 24.61
CA GLY A 17 28.17 -0.55 23.19
C GLY A 17 26.76 -1.04 22.83
N LYS A 18 25.83 -1.09 23.81
CA LYS A 18 24.47 -1.62 23.59
C LYS A 18 23.54 -0.68 22.84
N GLY A 19 24.00 0.54 22.52
CA GLY A 19 23.18 1.54 21.82
C GLY A 19 21.99 2.03 22.64
N THR A 20 21.30 3.01 22.13
CA THR A 20 20.05 3.53 22.71
C THR A 20 18.93 3.26 21.70
N VAL A 21 17.91 2.52 22.12
CA VAL A 21 16.70 2.32 21.33
C VAL A 21 15.67 3.31 21.86
N TYR A 22 15.33 4.31 21.05
CA TYR A 22 14.33 5.33 21.41
C TYR A 22 12.91 4.80 21.37
N PHE A 23 12.65 3.89 20.41
CA PHE A 23 11.35 3.22 20.26
C PHE A 23 11.57 1.71 20.30
N ALA A 24 11.01 1.06 21.30
CA ALA A 24 11.02 -0.39 21.35
C ALA A 24 10.13 -0.93 20.23
N ILE A 25 10.59 -1.92 19.50
CA ILE A 25 9.76 -2.65 18.56
C ILE A 25 8.74 -3.43 19.39
N VAL A 26 7.50 -2.98 19.35
CA VAL A 26 6.37 -3.63 20.00
C VAL A 26 5.74 -4.60 19.00
N ASP A 27 5.22 -5.71 19.49
CA ASP A 27 4.49 -6.65 18.65
C ASP A 27 3.26 -5.95 18.03
N PRO A 28 3.16 -5.88 16.69
CA PRO A 28 2.14 -5.06 16.04
C PRO A 28 0.76 -5.70 16.22
N VAL A 29 -0.20 -4.86 16.59
CA VAL A 29 -1.62 -5.24 16.71
C VAL A 29 -2.44 -4.76 15.52
N GLN A 30 -1.83 -4.05 14.59
CA GLN A 30 -2.45 -3.55 13.37
C GLN A 30 -1.49 -3.64 12.18
N ALA A 31 -2.03 -3.93 11.00
CA ALA A 31 -1.31 -3.89 9.74
C ALA A 31 -2.08 -3.09 8.70
N ASN A 32 -1.37 -2.28 7.94
CA ASN A 32 -1.86 -1.62 6.75
C ASN A 32 -1.81 -2.57 5.56
N ILE A 33 -2.89 -2.58 4.79
CA ILE A 33 -3.05 -3.47 3.63
C ILE A 33 -3.13 -2.64 2.37
N THR A 34 -2.32 -2.99 1.38
CA THR A 34 -2.41 -2.45 0.03
C THR A 34 -2.62 -3.59 -0.95
N VAL A 35 -3.65 -3.48 -1.79
CA VAL A 35 -3.96 -4.46 -2.83
C VAL A 35 -3.68 -3.85 -4.18
N LYS A 36 -2.76 -4.46 -4.91
CA LYS A 36 -2.35 -4.07 -6.27
C LYS A 36 -2.74 -5.17 -7.25
N ALA A 37 -3.19 -4.78 -8.42
CA ALA A 37 -3.51 -5.71 -9.50
C ALA A 37 -3.19 -5.13 -10.87
N ARG A 38 -2.87 -6.03 -11.82
CA ARG A 38 -2.60 -5.64 -13.20
C ARG A 38 -3.89 -5.57 -13.99
N GLY A 39 -4.15 -4.44 -14.62
CA GLY A 39 -5.25 -4.26 -15.56
C GLY A 39 -6.22 -3.16 -15.14
N ASN A 40 -7.15 -2.89 -16.04
CA ASN A 40 -8.25 -1.96 -15.81
C ASN A 40 -9.46 -2.75 -15.33
N PHE A 41 -9.78 -2.60 -14.06
CA PHE A 41 -10.92 -3.28 -13.44
C PHE A 41 -12.07 -2.30 -13.25
N SER A 42 -13.27 -2.75 -13.54
CA SER A 42 -14.49 -2.05 -13.13
C SER A 42 -14.63 -2.07 -11.60
N ALA A 43 -15.44 -1.17 -11.06
CA ALA A 43 -15.71 -1.13 -9.62
C ALA A 43 -16.21 -2.47 -9.05
N LEU A 44 -17.02 -3.21 -9.85
CA LEU A 44 -17.54 -4.52 -9.44
C LEU A 44 -16.46 -5.61 -9.45
N GLU A 45 -15.55 -5.59 -10.42
CA GLU A 45 -14.43 -6.53 -10.46
C GLU A 45 -13.45 -6.25 -9.33
N THR A 46 -13.12 -4.99 -9.12
CA THR A 46 -12.29 -4.57 -7.99
C THR A 46 -12.88 -5.02 -6.65
N LYS A 47 -14.20 -4.82 -6.46
CA LYS A 47 -14.91 -5.28 -5.27
C LYS A 47 -14.75 -6.79 -5.07
N LYS A 48 -14.95 -7.60 -6.12
CA LYS A 48 -14.80 -9.06 -6.05
C LYS A 48 -13.39 -9.50 -5.66
N ILE A 49 -12.36 -8.80 -6.17
CA ILE A 49 -10.97 -9.07 -5.81
C ILE A 49 -10.74 -8.77 -4.33
N ILE A 50 -11.21 -7.63 -3.85
CA ILE A 50 -11.08 -7.25 -2.43
C ILE A 50 -11.83 -8.25 -1.53
N GLU A 51 -13.03 -8.69 -1.90
CA GLU A 51 -13.78 -9.72 -1.17
C GLU A 51 -13.02 -11.04 -1.10
N GLN A 52 -12.33 -11.46 -2.17
CA GLN A 52 -11.47 -12.65 -2.13
C GLN A 52 -10.29 -12.52 -1.16
N VAL A 53 -9.68 -11.34 -1.09
CA VAL A 53 -8.60 -11.07 -0.13
C VAL A 53 -9.15 -11.11 1.30
N GLU A 54 -10.29 -10.47 1.54
CA GLU A 54 -10.96 -10.46 2.84
C GLU A 54 -11.31 -11.87 3.32
N GLU A 55 -11.91 -12.70 2.47
CA GLU A 55 -12.25 -14.08 2.80
C GLU A 55 -11.03 -14.92 3.21
N ARG A 56 -9.87 -14.66 2.61
CA ARG A 56 -8.63 -15.34 2.97
C ARG A 56 -8.08 -14.84 4.30
N PHE A 57 -8.15 -13.55 4.53
CA PHE A 57 -7.71 -12.94 5.78
C PHE A 57 -8.54 -13.41 6.98
N LEU A 58 -9.85 -13.50 6.83
CA LEU A 58 -10.76 -13.98 7.88
C LEU A 58 -10.51 -15.44 8.28
N LYS A 59 -9.80 -16.22 7.45
CA LYS A 59 -9.40 -17.62 7.79
C LYS A 59 -8.09 -17.69 8.56
N VAL A 60 -7.35 -16.58 8.69
CA VAL A 60 -6.09 -16.57 9.43
C VAL A 60 -6.37 -16.45 10.91
N GLU A 61 -5.79 -17.37 11.68
CA GLU A 61 -5.90 -17.36 13.13
C GLU A 61 -5.23 -16.11 13.74
N GLY A 62 -5.87 -15.50 14.72
CA GLY A 62 -5.36 -14.32 15.40
C GLY A 62 -5.87 -13.00 14.84
N ILE A 63 -6.74 -13.01 13.84
CA ILE A 63 -7.41 -11.81 13.32
C ILE A 63 -8.60 -11.44 14.20
N LYS A 64 -8.69 -10.16 14.53
CA LYS A 64 -9.81 -9.57 15.27
C LYS A 64 -10.80 -8.88 14.32
N ASN A 65 -10.29 -7.96 13.48
CA ASN A 65 -11.08 -7.23 12.51
C ASN A 65 -10.34 -7.09 11.18
N VAL A 66 -11.10 -7.12 10.09
CA VAL A 66 -10.61 -6.81 8.74
C VAL A 66 -11.44 -5.66 8.19
N TYR A 67 -10.78 -4.61 7.74
CA TYR A 67 -11.41 -3.49 7.04
C TYR A 67 -10.70 -3.27 5.72
N LEU A 68 -11.36 -3.61 4.62
CA LEU A 68 -10.86 -3.40 3.28
C LEU A 68 -11.83 -2.55 2.45
N ARG A 69 -11.29 -1.70 1.60
CA ARG A 69 -12.03 -0.85 0.64
C ARG A 69 -11.60 -1.17 -0.77
N SER A 70 -12.54 -1.25 -1.66
CA SER A 70 -12.29 -1.23 -3.10
C SER A 70 -12.17 0.22 -3.60
N GLY A 71 -11.24 0.46 -4.53
CA GLY A 71 -10.97 1.78 -5.08
C GLY A 71 -9.79 2.50 -4.43
N THR A 72 -9.40 3.61 -5.04
CA THR A 72 -8.27 4.44 -4.60
C THR A 72 -8.76 5.70 -3.92
N ASN A 73 -8.03 6.14 -2.88
CA ASN A 73 -8.21 7.46 -2.28
C ASN A 73 -7.25 8.45 -2.96
N TRP A 74 -7.59 9.75 -2.92
CA TRP A 74 -6.78 10.82 -3.51
C TRP A 74 -5.36 10.94 -2.92
N TRP A 75 -5.14 10.49 -1.67
CA TRP A 75 -3.82 10.49 -1.01
C TRP A 75 -3.04 9.18 -1.19
N GLN A 76 -3.63 8.19 -1.86
CA GLN A 76 -3.00 6.90 -2.11
C GLN A 76 -2.82 6.76 -3.61
N SER A 77 -1.70 7.28 -4.10
CA SER A 77 -1.34 7.20 -5.51
C SER A 77 -0.76 5.84 -5.88
N GLY A 78 -1.02 5.43 -7.12
CA GLY A 78 -0.54 4.19 -7.73
C GLY A 78 -1.58 3.68 -8.72
N ALA A 79 -1.23 3.65 -10.01
CA ALA A 79 -2.14 3.22 -11.07
C ALA A 79 -2.54 1.74 -10.97
N ASP A 80 -1.74 0.94 -10.28
CA ASP A 80 -1.93 -0.49 -10.04
C ASP A 80 -2.68 -0.81 -8.75
N ARG A 81 -2.89 0.19 -7.90
CA ARG A 81 -3.60 0.01 -6.63
C ARG A 81 -5.09 -0.03 -6.84
N ILE A 82 -5.72 -1.14 -6.47
CA ILE A 82 -7.17 -1.36 -6.62
C ILE A 82 -7.95 -1.28 -5.31
N GLY A 83 -7.24 -1.27 -4.19
CA GLY A 83 -7.86 -1.15 -2.88
C GLY A 83 -6.86 -1.29 -1.74
N GLY A 84 -7.38 -1.32 -0.54
CA GLY A 84 -6.60 -1.52 0.67
C GLY A 84 -7.39 -1.16 1.93
N GLY A 85 -6.72 -1.18 3.05
CA GLY A 85 -7.33 -0.94 4.34
C GLY A 85 -6.40 -1.31 5.47
N PHE A 86 -6.95 -1.87 6.52
CA PHE A 86 -6.19 -2.35 7.66
C PHE A 86 -6.79 -3.63 8.26
N VAL A 87 -5.94 -4.37 8.95
CA VAL A 87 -6.30 -5.55 9.72
C VAL A 87 -5.88 -5.32 11.16
N GLU A 88 -6.77 -5.60 12.10
CA GLU A 88 -6.46 -5.66 13.53
C GLU A 88 -6.28 -7.11 13.94
N THR A 89 -5.21 -7.38 14.68
CA THR A 89 -4.95 -8.68 15.29
C THR A 89 -5.49 -8.72 16.73
N LEU A 90 -5.62 -9.91 17.27
CA LEU A 90 -5.85 -10.08 18.69
C LEU A 90 -4.65 -9.54 19.48
N GLU A 91 -4.92 -9.04 20.67
CA GLU A 91 -3.85 -8.57 21.56
C GLU A 91 -2.95 -9.73 22.02
N PRO A 92 -1.66 -9.47 22.29
CA PRO A 92 -0.72 -10.51 22.76
C PRO A 92 -1.18 -11.28 24.01
N SER A 93 -2.09 -10.70 24.80
CA SER A 93 -2.71 -11.37 25.96
C SER A 93 -3.77 -12.41 25.58
N GLN A 94 -4.32 -12.32 24.38
CA GLN A 94 -5.43 -13.14 23.88
C GLN A 94 -4.99 -14.25 22.92
N THR A 95 -3.76 -14.16 22.42
CA THR A 95 -3.20 -15.14 21.48
C THR A 95 -1.77 -15.51 21.87
N LYS A 96 -1.36 -16.71 21.45
CA LYS A 96 0.05 -17.16 21.57
C LYS A 96 0.88 -16.85 20.32
N ILE A 97 0.23 -16.38 19.26
CA ILE A 97 0.84 -16.08 17.97
C ILE A 97 1.23 -14.60 17.99
N THR A 98 2.45 -14.27 17.59
CA THR A 98 2.90 -12.88 17.53
C THR A 98 2.24 -12.16 16.36
N GLY A 99 2.08 -10.83 16.47
CA GLY A 99 1.53 -10.01 15.40
C GLY A 99 2.35 -10.14 14.11
N PHE A 100 3.67 -10.21 14.20
CA PHE A 100 4.54 -10.45 13.06
C PHE A 100 4.24 -11.79 12.36
N GLU A 101 4.05 -12.86 13.14
CA GLU A 101 3.70 -14.17 12.59
C GLU A 101 2.32 -14.16 11.92
N ILE A 102 1.34 -13.44 12.50
CA ILE A 102 0.02 -13.26 11.88
C ILE A 102 0.17 -12.54 10.53
N MET A 103 0.99 -11.50 10.45
CA MET A 103 1.24 -10.78 9.19
C MET A 103 1.90 -11.64 8.13
N ASP A 104 2.84 -12.50 8.50
CA ASP A 104 3.43 -13.45 7.57
C ASP A 104 2.43 -14.48 7.07
N ARG A 105 1.50 -14.93 7.93
CA ARG A 105 0.38 -15.79 7.54
C ARG A 105 -0.60 -15.08 6.59
N LEU A 106 -0.87 -13.78 6.81
CA LEU A 106 -1.68 -12.95 5.89
C LEU A 106 -1.03 -12.87 4.51
N LYS A 107 0.27 -12.56 4.45
CA LYS A 107 1.05 -12.54 3.18
C LYS A 107 1.00 -13.90 2.48
N ALA A 108 1.20 -14.97 3.23
CA ALA A 108 1.16 -16.33 2.69
C ALA A 108 -0.22 -16.71 2.16
N SER A 109 -1.29 -16.27 2.81
CA SER A 109 -2.67 -16.60 2.44
C SER A 109 -3.12 -16.03 1.09
N THR A 110 -2.43 -15.01 0.58
CA THR A 110 -2.76 -14.32 -0.68
C THR A 110 -1.74 -14.50 -1.78
N LYS A 111 -0.62 -15.17 -1.49
CA LYS A 111 0.51 -15.32 -2.42
C LYS A 111 0.16 -16.03 -3.73
N ASP A 112 -0.84 -16.91 -3.71
CA ASP A 112 -1.30 -17.70 -4.84
C ASP A 112 -2.36 -17.01 -5.71
N LEU A 113 -2.76 -15.77 -5.37
CA LEU A 113 -3.72 -15.02 -6.18
C LEU A 113 -3.07 -14.52 -7.48
N PRO A 114 -3.53 -15.01 -8.65
CA PRO A 114 -2.88 -14.67 -9.91
C PRO A 114 -3.10 -13.20 -10.29
N GLY A 115 -2.02 -12.49 -10.60
CA GLY A 115 -2.06 -11.08 -11.02
C GLY A 115 -2.42 -10.08 -9.94
N ILE A 116 -2.50 -10.53 -8.69
CA ILE A 116 -2.79 -9.70 -7.52
C ILE A 116 -1.59 -9.74 -6.58
N THR A 117 -1.19 -8.59 -6.09
CA THR A 117 -0.16 -8.46 -5.04
C THR A 117 -0.80 -7.80 -3.83
N VAL A 118 -0.69 -8.46 -2.69
CA VAL A 118 -1.16 -7.95 -1.41
C VAL A 118 0.04 -7.61 -0.55
N GLU A 119 0.19 -6.34 -0.25
CA GLU A 119 1.21 -5.83 0.66
C GLU A 119 0.60 -5.72 2.05
N VAL A 120 1.31 -6.28 3.03
CA VAL A 120 0.93 -6.24 4.46
C VAL A 120 2.05 -5.57 5.20
N GLU A 121 1.80 -4.40 5.73
CA GLU A 121 2.76 -3.57 6.43
C GLU A 121 2.35 -3.42 7.90
N ALA A 122 3.27 -3.79 8.79
CA ALA A 122 3.04 -3.69 10.24
C ALA A 122 2.92 -2.23 10.67
N ASP A 123 1.88 -1.89 11.40
CA ASP A 123 1.85 -0.63 12.14
C ASP A 123 2.52 -0.84 13.50
N ILE A 124 3.79 -0.47 13.58
CA ILE A 124 4.60 -0.64 14.79
C ILE A 124 4.51 0.55 15.74
N GLY A 125 3.67 1.53 15.43
CA GLY A 125 3.53 2.77 16.22
C GLY A 125 4.81 3.61 16.23
N GLY A 126 4.69 4.86 16.59
CA GLY A 126 5.79 5.83 16.60
C GLY A 126 5.73 6.78 15.41
N PRO A 127 6.69 7.71 15.27
CA PRO A 127 6.79 8.46 14.03
C PRO A 127 6.99 7.44 12.92
N SER A 128 6.13 7.50 11.91
CA SER A 128 6.20 6.63 10.73
C SER A 128 7.58 6.81 10.09
N PHE A 129 8.51 6.01 10.54
CA PHE A 129 9.66 5.71 9.72
C PHE A 129 9.09 4.75 8.69
N ASP A 130 8.68 5.29 7.55
CA ASP A 130 8.61 4.51 6.33
C ASP A 130 9.86 3.63 6.29
N SER A 131 10.07 2.77 5.45
CA SER A 131 11.18 1.81 5.46
C SER A 131 12.50 2.42 5.97
N PRO A 132 13.28 1.75 6.83
CA PRO A 132 14.55 2.28 7.37
C PRO A 132 15.60 2.52 6.27
N ILE A 133 15.38 1.96 5.07
CA ILE A 133 16.18 2.18 3.87
C ILE A 133 15.22 2.59 2.76
N GLU A 134 15.37 3.81 2.26
CA GLU A 134 14.66 4.34 1.12
C GLU A 134 15.67 4.64 0.00
N LEU A 135 15.37 4.20 -1.20
CA LEU A 135 16.19 4.39 -2.39
C LEU A 135 15.37 5.13 -3.44
N ASP A 136 15.74 6.36 -3.71
CA ASP A 136 15.19 7.14 -4.81
C ASP A 136 15.99 6.89 -6.08
N VAL A 137 15.30 6.48 -7.14
CA VAL A 137 15.90 6.23 -8.45
C VAL A 137 15.44 7.29 -9.45
N TYR A 138 16.38 8.03 -9.99
CA TYR A 138 16.12 9.09 -10.96
C TYR A 138 16.69 8.72 -12.33
N GLY A 139 16.04 9.15 -13.40
CA GLY A 139 16.51 8.94 -14.76
C GLY A 139 15.75 9.82 -15.76
N ASP A 140 16.25 9.88 -16.98
CA ASP A 140 15.71 10.77 -18.02
C ASP A 140 14.39 10.25 -18.62
N THR A 141 14.14 8.95 -18.53
CA THR A 141 12.91 8.32 -19.04
C THR A 141 12.35 7.33 -18.04
N GLU A 142 11.03 7.18 -18.04
CA GLU A 142 10.33 6.22 -17.20
C GLU A 142 10.83 4.77 -17.43
N GLU A 143 11.11 4.41 -18.69
CA GLU A 143 11.64 3.09 -19.04
C GLU A 143 13.00 2.83 -18.38
N THR A 144 13.91 3.80 -18.41
CA THR A 144 15.22 3.69 -17.77
C THR A 144 15.10 3.51 -16.26
N VAL A 145 14.24 4.32 -15.62
CA VAL A 145 13.97 4.23 -14.18
C VAL A 145 13.38 2.87 -13.83
N ASN A 146 12.35 2.42 -14.57
CA ASN A 146 11.69 1.15 -14.33
C ASN A 146 12.63 -0.06 -14.48
N ASN A 147 13.54 -0.01 -15.44
CA ASN A 147 14.57 -1.04 -15.64
C ASN A 147 15.57 -1.06 -14.48
N ALA A 148 16.04 0.10 -14.06
CA ALA A 148 16.96 0.24 -12.93
C ALA A 148 16.33 -0.25 -11.62
N VAL A 149 15.09 0.17 -11.32
CA VAL A 149 14.34 -0.30 -10.14
C VAL A 149 14.18 -1.80 -10.15
N SER A 150 13.81 -2.40 -11.31
CA SER A 150 13.66 -3.86 -11.42
C SER A 150 14.96 -4.61 -11.14
N LEU A 151 16.10 -4.07 -11.60
CA LEU A 151 17.40 -4.65 -11.37
C LEU A 151 17.80 -4.58 -9.90
N ILE A 152 17.56 -3.43 -9.25
CA ILE A 152 17.82 -3.23 -7.82
C ILE A 152 16.93 -4.18 -6.99
N GLU A 153 15.64 -4.24 -7.28
CA GLU A 153 14.69 -5.12 -6.58
C GLU A 153 15.11 -6.59 -6.66
N ASN A 154 15.48 -7.06 -7.87
CA ASN A 154 15.94 -8.41 -8.08
C ASN A 154 17.27 -8.69 -7.34
N TYR A 155 18.17 -7.73 -7.33
CA TYR A 155 19.41 -7.85 -6.58
C TYR A 155 19.16 -7.96 -5.07
N MET A 156 18.32 -7.07 -4.53
CA MET A 156 17.97 -7.06 -3.11
C MET A 156 17.30 -8.38 -2.69
N ARG A 157 16.35 -8.89 -3.48
CA ARG A 157 15.64 -10.14 -3.17
C ARG A 157 16.55 -11.37 -3.23
N ASN A 158 17.52 -11.40 -4.14
CA ASN A 158 18.32 -12.60 -4.39
C ASN A 158 19.66 -12.62 -3.65
N ASN A 159 20.21 -11.45 -3.31
CA ASN A 159 21.58 -11.33 -2.81
C ASN A 159 21.68 -10.72 -1.41
N MET A 160 20.61 -10.11 -0.90
CA MET A 160 20.63 -9.50 0.43
C MET A 160 19.82 -10.33 1.42
N THR A 161 20.42 -10.58 2.59
CA THR A 161 19.74 -11.26 3.70
C THR A 161 19.35 -10.25 4.77
N GLY A 162 18.27 -10.53 5.49
CA GLY A 162 17.78 -9.64 6.57
C GLY A 162 16.81 -8.55 6.11
N LEU A 163 16.44 -8.53 4.83
CA LEU A 163 15.36 -7.67 4.30
C LEU A 163 14.04 -8.43 4.38
N ASN A 164 13.14 -7.96 5.23
CA ASN A 164 11.85 -8.61 5.44
C ASN A 164 10.78 -8.15 4.43
N ASN A 165 10.80 -6.87 4.05
CA ASN A 165 9.84 -6.30 3.11
C ASN A 165 10.59 -5.41 2.12
N ILE A 166 10.42 -5.68 0.84
CA ILE A 166 10.94 -4.84 -0.24
C ILE A 166 9.73 -4.31 -0.98
N PHE A 167 9.47 -3.01 -0.84
CA PHE A 167 8.42 -2.30 -1.54
C PHE A 167 8.98 -1.49 -2.69
N SER A 168 8.22 -1.38 -3.76
CA SER A 168 8.55 -0.53 -4.89
C SER A 168 7.34 0.32 -5.24
N SER A 169 7.56 1.62 -5.46
CA SER A 169 6.54 2.54 -5.98
C SER A 169 6.31 2.37 -7.48
N LYS A 170 7.10 1.51 -8.14
CA LYS A 170 6.93 1.20 -9.56
C LYS A 170 5.54 0.60 -9.80
N ALA A 171 4.75 1.27 -10.65
CA ALA A 171 3.46 0.76 -11.07
C ALA A 171 3.60 -0.49 -11.96
N TYR A 172 2.67 -1.42 -11.84
CA TYR A 172 2.59 -2.54 -12.78
C TYR A 172 2.14 -2.02 -14.16
N PRO A 173 2.69 -2.58 -15.26
CA PRO A 173 2.19 -2.26 -16.59
C PRO A 173 0.69 -2.49 -16.69
N SER A 174 -0.05 -1.44 -17.00
CA SER A 174 -1.49 -1.51 -17.23
C SER A 174 -1.82 -1.20 -18.69
N VAL A 175 -3.06 -1.49 -19.09
CA VAL A 175 -3.57 -1.11 -20.41
C VAL A 175 -3.99 0.34 -20.37
N GLU A 176 -3.34 1.17 -21.17
CA GLU A 176 -3.74 2.56 -21.38
C GLU A 176 -4.59 2.68 -22.64
N TRP A 177 -5.71 3.36 -22.53
CA TRP A 177 -6.57 3.70 -23.68
C TRP A 177 -6.26 5.13 -24.09
N SER A 178 -5.66 5.28 -25.27
CA SER A 178 -5.45 6.59 -25.89
C SER A 178 -6.61 6.88 -26.84
N VAL A 179 -7.27 8.01 -26.63
CA VAL A 179 -8.39 8.46 -27.50
C VAL A 179 -7.89 9.58 -28.38
N GLU A 180 -7.69 9.29 -29.66
CA GLU A 180 -7.32 10.28 -30.66
C GLU A 180 -8.58 10.86 -31.34
N VAL A 181 -8.74 12.19 -31.28
CA VAL A 181 -9.88 12.88 -31.88
C VAL A 181 -9.47 13.45 -33.22
N ASP A 182 -10.16 13.03 -34.31
CA ASP A 182 -10.05 13.66 -35.61
C ASP A 182 -10.67 15.06 -35.57
N LYS A 183 -9.81 16.06 -35.41
CA LYS A 183 -10.23 17.47 -35.27
C LYS A 183 -10.98 18.01 -36.47
N GLN A 184 -10.67 17.51 -37.68
CA GLN A 184 -11.32 17.99 -38.91
C GLN A 184 -12.78 17.46 -39.00
N LYS A 185 -12.98 16.17 -38.70
CA LYS A 185 -14.32 15.59 -38.61
C LYS A 185 -15.14 16.18 -37.48
N ALA A 186 -14.54 16.36 -36.30
CA ALA A 186 -15.22 16.97 -35.18
C ALA A 186 -15.75 18.37 -35.56
N ALA A 187 -14.90 19.19 -36.16
CA ALA A 187 -15.27 20.54 -36.62
C ALA A 187 -16.37 20.52 -37.67
N GLN A 188 -16.35 19.57 -38.63
CA GLN A 188 -17.42 19.40 -39.63
C GLN A 188 -18.75 19.02 -39.01
N LEU A 189 -18.74 18.29 -37.90
CA LEU A 189 -19.94 17.86 -37.18
C LEU A 189 -20.36 18.88 -36.10
N GLY A 190 -19.65 19.99 -35.94
CA GLY A 190 -19.93 21.02 -34.94
C GLY A 190 -19.64 20.59 -33.51
N VAL A 191 -18.78 19.58 -33.33
CA VAL A 191 -18.40 19.03 -32.03
C VAL A 191 -16.99 19.53 -31.68
N SER A 192 -16.80 20.04 -30.46
CA SER A 192 -15.47 20.40 -29.99
C SER A 192 -14.69 19.20 -29.44
N VAL A 193 -13.35 19.27 -29.47
CA VAL A 193 -12.49 18.26 -28.84
C VAL A 193 -12.79 18.15 -27.34
N GLY A 194 -13.17 19.28 -26.70
CA GLY A 194 -13.57 19.31 -25.30
C GLY A 194 -14.83 18.51 -25.02
N ASP A 195 -15.83 18.57 -25.91
CA ASP A 195 -17.08 17.80 -25.77
C ASP A 195 -16.81 16.30 -25.84
N VAL A 196 -15.92 15.87 -26.76
CA VAL A 196 -15.51 14.46 -26.84
C VAL A 196 -14.78 14.05 -25.58
N GLY A 197 -13.87 14.89 -25.06
CA GLY A 197 -13.16 14.62 -23.80
C GLY A 197 -14.12 14.50 -22.60
N ALA A 198 -15.09 15.40 -22.49
CA ALA A 198 -16.12 15.35 -21.46
C ALA A 198 -16.97 14.08 -21.53
N LEU A 199 -17.34 13.65 -22.75
CA LEU A 199 -18.09 12.40 -22.95
C LEU A 199 -17.25 11.18 -22.54
N VAL A 200 -15.98 11.12 -22.92
CA VAL A 200 -15.07 10.06 -22.51
C VAL A 200 -14.94 10.03 -20.99
N GLN A 201 -14.72 11.18 -20.36
CA GLN A 201 -14.67 11.29 -18.90
C GLN A 201 -15.97 10.79 -18.24
N MET A 202 -17.11 11.16 -18.77
CA MET A 202 -18.42 10.72 -18.27
C MET A 202 -18.58 9.20 -18.33
N LEU A 203 -18.11 8.57 -19.41
CA LEU A 203 -18.21 7.12 -19.64
C LEU A 203 -17.21 6.33 -18.80
N THR A 204 -16.03 6.90 -18.50
CA THR A 204 -14.95 6.21 -17.80
C THR A 204 -14.99 6.45 -16.28
N ASN A 205 -14.97 7.70 -15.86
CA ASN A 205 -14.86 8.11 -14.45
C ASN A 205 -16.18 8.62 -13.88
N GLY A 206 -17.17 8.81 -14.70
CA GLY A 206 -18.40 9.50 -14.33
C GLY A 206 -18.25 11.02 -14.27
N PHE A 207 -19.36 11.71 -14.21
CA PHE A 207 -19.43 13.17 -14.07
C PHE A 207 -20.39 13.52 -12.95
N LYS A 208 -19.94 14.32 -11.98
CA LYS A 208 -20.82 14.81 -10.89
C LYS A 208 -21.77 15.86 -11.45
N VAL A 209 -23.01 15.48 -11.72
CA VAL A 209 -24.06 16.36 -12.29
C VAL A 209 -24.66 17.28 -11.23
N GLY A 210 -24.60 16.89 -9.96
CA GLY A 210 -25.18 17.66 -8.86
C GLY A 210 -25.16 16.90 -7.54
N GLU A 211 -25.68 17.54 -6.53
CA GLU A 211 -25.84 16.99 -5.19
C GLU A 211 -27.31 17.11 -4.81
N TYR A 212 -27.96 15.99 -4.54
CA TYR A 212 -29.33 15.98 -4.04
C TYR A 212 -29.29 15.89 -2.51
N ARG A 213 -29.86 16.89 -1.85
CA ARG A 213 -30.07 16.88 -0.39
C ARG A 213 -31.56 16.74 -0.16
N PRO A 214 -32.03 15.64 0.41
CA PRO A 214 -33.42 15.53 0.84
C PRO A 214 -33.73 16.50 1.98
N ASP A 215 -34.96 16.98 2.06
CA ASP A 215 -35.40 17.99 3.07
C ASP A 215 -35.29 17.49 4.51
N ASP A 216 -35.13 16.17 4.73
CA ASP A 216 -34.97 15.51 6.03
C ASP A 216 -33.50 15.22 6.39
N ALA A 217 -32.55 15.61 5.56
CA ALA A 217 -31.12 15.46 5.87
C ALA A 217 -30.76 16.44 7.00
N LYS A 218 -30.49 15.92 8.19
CA LYS A 218 -29.90 16.68 9.29
C LYS A 218 -28.46 17.02 8.95
N ASP A 219 -28.07 18.29 9.18
CA ASP A 219 -26.68 18.77 9.09
C ASP A 219 -25.75 18.05 10.08
#